data_acdfc4c4497568e6fbcf99cab4f25ac5
#
_entry.id   acdfc4c4497568e6fbcf99cab4f25ac5
#
_cell.length_a   1.000
_cell.length_b   1.000
_cell.length_c   1.000
_cell.angle_alpha   90.00
_cell.angle_beta   90.00
_cell.angle_gamma   90.00
#
_symmetry.space_group_name_H-M   'P 1'
#
loop_
_entity.id
_entity.type
_entity.pdbx_description
1 polymer ?
#
loop_
_entity_poly.entity_id
_entity_poly.type
_entity_poly.pdbx_seq_one_letter_code
_entity_poly.pdbx_strand_id
1 'polypeptide(L)'
;MIDHEKIEQAVRLLLEGMGEDVNREGLIDTPDRIARMYEEIYGGMDEDAGKHLSKTFTVDSHEMVIEKDITFYSTCEHHLLPFYGKAHIAYIPDGKVVGLSKLARTVEIFARRLQLQEQLTGQIADALMEYMQPKGAIVMIEAEHMCMTMRGIKKPGSQTVTIARRGVFETDPVLEERFFRMLGR
;
A
#
# COMPACT_ATOMS: atom_id res chain seq x y z
N MET A 1 5.96 15.71 -6.91
CA MET A 1 7.40 15.53 -7.31
C MET A 1 8.29 15.87 -6.11
N ILE A 2 9.22 15.00 -5.73
CA ILE A 2 10.13 15.16 -4.59
C ILE A 2 11.17 16.25 -4.93
N ASP A 3 11.41 17.16 -3.98
CA ASP A 3 12.42 18.22 -4.08
C ASP A 3 13.72 17.69 -3.44
N HIS A 4 14.64 17.20 -4.28
CA HIS A 4 15.90 16.59 -3.86
C HIS A 4 16.74 17.53 -3.00
N GLU A 5 16.88 18.80 -3.39
CA GLU A 5 17.70 19.76 -2.65
C GLU A 5 17.19 19.97 -1.21
N LYS A 6 15.86 20.08 -1.06
CA LYS A 6 15.26 20.21 0.28
C LYS A 6 15.42 18.95 1.12
N ILE A 7 15.29 17.77 0.51
CA ILE A 7 15.52 16.50 1.22
C ILE A 7 16.97 16.39 1.68
N GLU A 8 17.92 16.68 0.80
CA GLU A 8 19.34 16.66 1.16
C GLU A 8 19.67 17.59 2.32
N GLN A 9 19.14 18.83 2.28
CA GLN A 9 19.32 19.80 3.38
C GLN A 9 18.70 19.29 4.68
N ALA A 10 17.49 18.73 4.64
CA ALA A 10 16.81 18.18 5.79
C ALA A 10 17.59 16.99 6.39
N VAL A 11 18.16 16.13 5.55
CA VAL A 11 18.97 14.99 6.00
C VAL A 11 20.26 15.46 6.67
N ARG A 12 20.95 16.49 6.14
CA ARG A 12 22.12 17.08 6.81
C ARG A 12 21.77 17.60 8.19
N LEU A 13 20.71 18.38 8.31
CA LEU A 13 20.24 18.90 9.59
C LEU A 13 19.85 17.78 10.57
N LEU A 14 19.26 16.69 10.07
CA LEU A 14 18.91 15.53 10.88
C LEU A 14 20.17 14.85 11.44
N LEU A 15 21.17 14.62 10.61
CA LEU A 15 22.45 14.02 11.00
C LEU A 15 23.18 14.89 12.05
N GLU A 16 23.26 16.21 11.83
CA GLU A 16 23.81 17.17 12.78
C GLU A 16 23.04 17.15 14.11
N GLY A 17 21.71 17.11 14.05
CA GLY A 17 20.85 17.05 15.23
C GLY A 17 21.01 15.75 16.05
N MET A 18 21.46 14.65 15.39
CA MET A 18 21.83 13.41 16.06
C MET A 18 23.27 13.42 16.61
N GLY A 19 24.05 14.48 16.33
CA GLY A 19 25.43 14.61 16.79
C GLY A 19 26.46 13.94 15.87
N GLU A 20 26.09 13.63 14.63
CA GLU A 20 26.98 13.00 13.65
C GLU A 20 27.81 14.03 12.87
N ASP A 21 29.01 13.64 12.47
CA ASP A 21 29.83 14.39 11.50
C ASP A 21 29.34 14.07 10.08
N VAL A 22 28.63 15.01 9.48
CA VAL A 22 28.05 14.87 8.12
C VAL A 22 29.11 14.74 7.02
N ASN A 23 30.36 15.10 7.30
CA ASN A 23 31.47 15.08 6.34
C ASN A 23 32.31 13.78 6.43
N ARG A 24 32.05 12.91 7.40
CA ARG A 24 32.78 11.64 7.47
C ARG A 24 32.44 10.75 6.27
N GLU A 25 33.38 9.94 5.83
CA GLU A 25 33.34 9.11 4.62
C GLU A 25 32.02 8.31 4.48
N GLY A 26 31.49 7.73 5.56
CA GLY A 26 30.27 6.94 5.53
C GLY A 26 28.97 7.75 5.39
N LEU A 27 29.00 9.08 5.61
CA LEU A 27 27.81 9.94 5.60
C LEU A 27 27.80 11.01 4.51
N ILE A 28 28.93 11.29 3.87
CA ILE A 28 29.04 12.38 2.89
C ILE A 28 28.06 12.27 1.73
N ASP A 29 27.75 11.05 1.27
CA ASP A 29 26.77 10.77 0.20
C ASP A 29 25.36 10.45 0.72
N THR A 30 25.15 10.38 2.04
CA THR A 30 23.87 9.95 2.63
C THR A 30 22.71 10.86 2.24
N PRO A 31 22.87 12.21 2.20
CA PRO A 31 21.79 13.10 1.80
C PRO A 31 21.27 12.80 0.38
N ASP A 32 22.15 12.66 -0.61
CA ASP A 32 21.78 12.34 -1.99
C ASP A 32 21.13 10.93 -2.10
N ARG A 33 21.70 9.94 -1.40
CA ARG A 33 21.13 8.57 -1.39
C ARG A 33 19.72 8.55 -0.83
N ILE A 34 19.43 9.31 0.22
CA ILE A 34 18.10 9.40 0.83
C ILE A 34 17.14 10.16 -0.11
N ALA A 35 17.58 11.23 -0.78
CA ALA A 35 16.74 11.94 -1.72
C ALA A 35 16.28 11.03 -2.88
N ARG A 36 17.20 10.28 -3.48
CA ARG A 36 16.89 9.29 -4.53
C ARG A 36 16.01 8.14 -4.01
N MET A 37 16.27 7.63 -2.81
CA MET A 37 15.45 6.60 -2.18
C MET A 37 14.00 7.11 -1.99
N TYR A 38 13.81 8.34 -1.54
CA TYR A 38 12.48 8.91 -1.33
C TYR A 38 11.73 9.13 -2.65
N GLU A 39 12.42 9.44 -3.74
CA GLU A 39 11.79 9.48 -5.07
C GLU A 39 11.20 8.12 -5.45
N GLU A 40 11.89 7.02 -5.10
CA GLU A 40 11.40 5.67 -5.33
C GLU A 40 10.23 5.31 -4.40
N ILE A 41 10.43 5.42 -3.07
CA ILE A 41 9.45 4.90 -2.09
C ILE A 41 8.21 5.78 -1.92
N TYR A 42 8.25 7.04 -2.39
CA TYR A 42 7.09 7.94 -2.40
C TYR A 42 6.60 8.28 -3.82
N GLY A 43 7.04 7.54 -4.82
CA GLY A 43 6.65 7.74 -6.21
C GLY A 43 5.15 7.59 -6.48
N GLY A 44 4.42 6.89 -5.61
CA GLY A 44 2.97 6.75 -5.71
C GLY A 44 2.16 8.02 -5.42
N MET A 45 2.78 9.07 -4.84
CA MET A 45 2.08 10.32 -4.49
C MET A 45 1.54 11.06 -5.73
N ASP A 46 2.27 10.99 -6.84
CA ASP A 46 1.91 11.65 -8.11
C ASP A 46 1.23 10.69 -9.11
N GLU A 47 0.95 9.44 -8.70
CA GLU A 47 0.33 8.43 -9.56
C GLU A 47 -1.18 8.30 -9.34
N ASP A 48 -1.88 7.98 -10.43
CA ASP A 48 -3.32 7.73 -10.46
C ASP A 48 -3.60 6.26 -10.81
N ALA A 49 -4.32 5.57 -9.92
CA ALA A 49 -4.74 4.18 -10.12
C ALA A 49 -5.65 3.99 -11.35
N GLY A 50 -6.40 5.02 -11.72
CA GLY A 50 -7.25 5.01 -12.91
C GLY A 50 -6.50 4.70 -14.20
N LYS A 51 -5.23 5.10 -14.32
CA LYS A 51 -4.38 4.76 -15.48
C LYS A 51 -4.24 3.26 -15.70
N HIS A 52 -4.36 2.47 -14.64
CA HIS A 52 -4.24 1.02 -14.67
C HIS A 52 -5.60 0.33 -14.69
N LEU A 53 -6.50 0.72 -13.79
CA LEU A 53 -7.77 0.05 -13.55
C LEU A 53 -8.82 0.30 -14.64
N SER A 54 -8.71 1.38 -15.42
CA SER A 54 -9.61 1.66 -16.55
C SER A 54 -9.38 0.73 -17.76
N LYS A 55 -8.26 -0.01 -17.79
CA LYS A 55 -7.97 -0.98 -18.89
C LYS A 55 -8.59 -2.34 -18.56
N THR A 56 -9.84 -2.49 -18.92
CA THR A 56 -10.63 -3.69 -18.63
C THR A 56 -10.83 -4.56 -19.87
N PHE A 57 -11.24 -5.81 -19.64
CA PHE A 57 -11.64 -6.78 -20.65
C PHE A 57 -13.07 -7.22 -20.37
N THR A 58 -13.89 -7.37 -21.42
CA THR A 58 -15.25 -7.89 -21.29
C THR A 58 -15.22 -9.38 -20.98
N VAL A 59 -16.01 -9.80 -20.01
CA VAL A 59 -16.20 -11.21 -19.65
C VAL A 59 -17.67 -11.49 -19.35
N ASP A 60 -18.12 -12.69 -19.65
CA ASP A 60 -19.42 -13.21 -19.24
C ASP A 60 -19.26 -14.07 -17.98
N SER A 61 -18.81 -13.43 -16.90
CA SER A 61 -18.62 -14.08 -15.62
C SER A 61 -18.97 -13.13 -14.49
N HIS A 62 -19.61 -13.66 -13.45
CA HIS A 62 -19.95 -12.98 -12.20
C HIS A 62 -19.28 -13.65 -11.01
N GLU A 63 -18.34 -14.58 -11.26
CA GLU A 63 -17.61 -15.25 -10.19
C GLU A 63 -16.58 -14.33 -9.55
N MET A 64 -16.35 -14.52 -8.25
CA MET A 64 -15.35 -13.77 -7.51
C MET A 64 -13.96 -13.98 -8.11
N VAL A 65 -13.30 -12.88 -8.44
CA VAL A 65 -11.88 -12.85 -8.80
C VAL A 65 -11.11 -12.47 -7.54
N ILE A 66 -10.04 -13.22 -7.23
CA ILE A 66 -9.19 -12.94 -6.08
C ILE A 66 -7.72 -12.94 -6.50
N GLU A 67 -6.99 -11.93 -6.05
CA GLU A 67 -5.54 -11.84 -6.09
C GLU A 67 -5.04 -11.75 -4.66
N LYS A 68 -4.21 -12.70 -4.24
CA LYS A 68 -3.75 -12.80 -2.85
C LYS A 68 -2.24 -12.74 -2.73
N ASP A 69 -1.77 -12.48 -1.51
CA ASP A 69 -0.35 -12.46 -1.16
C ASP A 69 0.46 -11.39 -1.92
N ILE A 70 -0.17 -10.30 -2.33
CA ILE A 70 0.51 -9.16 -2.95
C ILE A 70 1.40 -8.51 -1.89
N THR A 71 2.71 -8.70 -2.02
CA THR A 71 3.67 -8.07 -1.10
C THR A 71 3.72 -6.57 -1.34
N PHE A 72 3.76 -5.81 -0.27
CA PHE A 72 3.93 -4.36 -0.34
C PHE A 72 4.85 -3.84 0.78
N TYR A 73 5.41 -2.67 0.55
CA TYR A 73 6.13 -1.86 1.54
C TYR A 73 5.53 -0.46 1.55
N SER A 74 5.34 0.11 2.74
CA SER A 74 4.80 1.44 2.92
C SER A 74 5.48 2.15 4.09
N THR A 75 5.19 3.42 4.29
CA THR A 75 5.78 4.23 5.36
C THR A 75 4.68 4.77 6.26
N CYS A 76 4.77 4.45 7.55
CA CYS A 76 3.88 4.99 8.57
C CYS A 76 4.05 6.52 8.67
N GLU A 77 2.97 7.28 8.46
CA GLU A 77 3.02 8.74 8.46
C GLU A 77 3.38 9.36 9.83
N HIS A 78 3.15 8.61 10.93
CA HIS A 78 3.43 9.12 12.28
C HIS A 78 4.93 9.12 12.64
N HIS A 79 5.71 8.21 12.07
CA HIS A 79 7.10 7.98 12.51
C HIS A 79 8.10 7.91 11.36
N LEU A 80 7.66 7.97 10.11
CA LEU A 80 8.46 7.73 8.90
C LEU A 80 9.21 6.39 8.93
N LEU A 81 8.67 5.41 9.64
CA LEU A 81 9.20 4.05 9.70
C LEU A 81 8.39 3.13 8.80
N PRO A 82 9.02 2.10 8.22
CA PRO A 82 8.32 1.17 7.33
C PRO A 82 7.23 0.37 8.06
N PHE A 83 6.19 0.04 7.33
CA PHE A 83 5.37 -1.14 7.57
C PHE A 83 5.22 -1.92 6.27
N TYR A 84 5.13 -3.22 6.35
CA TYR A 84 5.15 -4.09 5.19
C TYR A 84 4.35 -5.36 5.45
N GLY A 85 3.89 -5.97 4.38
CA GLY A 85 3.05 -7.15 4.54
C GLY A 85 2.47 -7.67 3.24
N LYS A 86 1.22 -8.14 3.35
CA LYS A 86 0.46 -8.72 2.26
C LYS A 86 -0.88 -8.02 2.10
N ALA A 87 -1.21 -7.70 0.86
CA ALA A 87 -2.54 -7.28 0.48
C ALA A 87 -3.26 -8.41 -0.27
N HIS A 88 -4.54 -8.55 0.01
CA HIS A 88 -5.43 -9.50 -0.63
C HIS A 88 -6.63 -8.74 -1.16
N ILE A 89 -6.93 -8.89 -2.43
CA ILE A 89 -7.97 -8.17 -3.13
C ILE A 89 -8.93 -9.18 -3.74
N ALA A 90 -10.24 -9.00 -3.52
CA ALA A 90 -11.23 -9.68 -4.33
C ALA A 90 -12.29 -8.71 -4.83
N TYR A 91 -12.90 -9.03 -5.96
CA TYR A 91 -14.02 -8.30 -6.50
C TYR A 91 -14.98 -9.23 -7.25
N ILE A 92 -16.26 -8.81 -7.35
CA ILE A 92 -17.27 -9.47 -8.17
C ILE A 92 -17.41 -8.66 -9.45
N PRO A 93 -17.03 -9.21 -10.61
CA PRO A 93 -17.15 -8.52 -11.90
C PRO A 93 -18.59 -8.10 -12.22
N ASP A 94 -18.73 -6.97 -12.91
CA ASP A 94 -19.97 -6.57 -13.59
C ASP A 94 -19.70 -6.44 -15.10
N GLY A 95 -19.57 -7.61 -15.76
CA GLY A 95 -19.27 -7.71 -17.19
C GLY A 95 -17.82 -7.34 -17.59
N LYS A 96 -16.97 -6.96 -16.65
CA LYS A 96 -15.59 -6.55 -16.93
C LYS A 96 -14.62 -7.07 -15.87
N VAL A 97 -13.41 -7.44 -16.32
CA VAL A 97 -12.27 -7.75 -15.46
C VAL A 97 -11.06 -6.91 -15.84
N VAL A 98 -10.12 -6.79 -14.91
CA VAL A 98 -8.84 -6.12 -15.13
C VAL A 98 -7.70 -7.14 -15.17
N GLY A 99 -6.61 -6.82 -15.84
CA GLY A 99 -5.41 -7.67 -15.79
C GLY A 99 -4.84 -7.75 -14.37
N LEU A 100 -4.51 -8.95 -13.88
CA LEU A 100 -4.09 -9.21 -12.49
C LEU A 100 -2.94 -8.29 -12.03
N SER A 101 -1.97 -8.03 -12.91
CA SER A 101 -0.87 -7.09 -12.61
C SER A 101 -1.33 -5.66 -12.29
N LYS A 102 -2.56 -5.27 -12.69
CA LYS A 102 -3.10 -3.94 -12.40
C LYS A 102 -3.55 -3.81 -10.95
N LEU A 103 -4.01 -4.91 -10.36
CA LEU A 103 -4.34 -4.97 -8.93
C LEU A 103 -3.07 -4.75 -8.09
N ALA A 104 -1.99 -5.46 -8.40
CA ALA A 104 -0.71 -5.28 -7.71
C ALA A 104 -0.17 -3.84 -7.88
N ARG A 105 -0.26 -3.25 -9.09
CA ARG A 105 0.14 -1.85 -9.31
C ARG A 105 -0.72 -0.87 -8.52
N THR A 106 -2.00 -1.13 -8.34
CA THR A 106 -2.87 -0.30 -7.50
C THR A 106 -2.42 -0.33 -6.04
N VAL A 107 -2.05 -1.50 -5.53
CA VAL A 107 -1.45 -1.60 -4.18
C VAL A 107 -0.19 -0.75 -4.08
N GLU A 108 0.74 -0.85 -5.04
CA GLU A 108 1.99 -0.08 -5.07
C GLU A 108 1.74 1.43 -5.09
N ILE A 109 0.80 1.92 -5.90
CA ILE A 109 0.47 3.36 -6.01
C ILE A 109 0.05 3.93 -4.65
N PHE A 110 -0.78 3.20 -3.91
CA PHE A 110 -1.24 3.66 -2.59
C PHE A 110 -0.25 3.36 -1.48
N ALA A 111 0.54 2.28 -1.57
CA ALA A 111 1.56 1.94 -0.59
C ALA A 111 2.76 2.89 -0.62
N ARG A 112 3.17 3.37 -1.79
CA ARG A 112 4.29 4.30 -1.97
C ARG A 112 3.93 5.75 -1.64
N ARG A 113 3.42 5.94 -0.41
CA ARG A 113 3.00 7.22 0.18
C ARG A 113 3.26 7.19 1.67
N LEU A 114 3.14 8.33 2.34
CA LEU A 114 2.96 8.34 3.77
C LEU A 114 1.54 7.85 4.07
N GLN A 115 1.40 6.80 4.90
CA GLN A 115 0.13 6.08 5.06
C GLN A 115 -0.22 5.73 6.52
N LEU A 116 -1.52 5.58 6.71
CA LEU A 116 -2.11 4.71 7.73
C LEU A 116 -2.61 3.44 7.04
N GLN A 117 -2.46 2.29 7.69
CA GLN A 117 -2.87 1.02 7.08
C GLN A 117 -4.37 0.98 6.76
N GLU A 118 -5.20 1.57 7.62
CA GLU A 118 -6.65 1.69 7.45
C GLU A 118 -7.00 2.51 6.20
N GLN A 119 -6.29 3.63 5.98
CA GLN A 119 -6.46 4.47 4.79
C GLN A 119 -5.99 3.75 3.53
N LEU A 120 -4.82 3.10 3.57
CA LEU A 120 -4.30 2.30 2.47
C LEU A 120 -5.34 1.26 2.02
N THR A 121 -5.90 0.53 2.98
CA THR A 121 -6.89 -0.52 2.71
C THR A 121 -8.15 0.05 2.05
N GLY A 122 -8.66 1.17 2.59
CA GLY A 122 -9.83 1.87 2.07
C GLY A 122 -9.61 2.43 0.67
N GLN A 123 -8.49 3.13 0.46
CA GLN A 123 -8.16 3.75 -0.83
C GLN A 123 -8.03 2.74 -1.96
N ILE A 124 -7.47 1.55 -1.70
CA ILE A 124 -7.42 0.49 -2.70
C ILE A 124 -8.83 0.02 -3.05
N ALA A 125 -9.69 -0.22 -2.05
CA ALA A 125 -11.07 -0.65 -2.29
C ALA A 125 -11.88 0.40 -3.06
N ASP A 126 -11.73 1.68 -2.70
CA ASP A 126 -12.40 2.81 -3.36
C ASP A 126 -11.98 2.95 -4.82
N ALA A 127 -10.68 2.83 -5.11
CA ALA A 127 -10.17 2.89 -6.48
C ALA A 127 -10.72 1.75 -7.36
N LEU A 128 -10.87 0.53 -6.81
CA LEU A 128 -11.50 -0.58 -7.54
C LEU A 128 -12.94 -0.23 -7.92
N MET A 129 -13.71 0.31 -6.98
CA MET A 129 -15.11 0.70 -7.23
C MET A 129 -15.21 1.84 -8.23
N GLU A 130 -14.37 2.86 -8.11
CA GLU A 130 -14.39 4.04 -8.96
C GLU A 130 -14.06 3.72 -10.43
N TYR A 131 -12.97 3.01 -10.66
CA TYR A 131 -12.43 2.85 -12.01
C TYR A 131 -12.84 1.57 -12.72
N MET A 132 -13.16 0.50 -11.99
CA MET A 132 -13.61 -0.77 -12.58
C MET A 132 -15.12 -0.94 -12.52
N GLN A 133 -15.78 -0.31 -11.55
CA GLN A 133 -17.23 -0.43 -11.30
C GLN A 133 -17.69 -1.89 -11.15
N PRO A 134 -17.06 -2.71 -10.32
CA PRO A 134 -17.52 -4.06 -10.05
C PRO A 134 -18.80 -4.01 -9.19
N LYS A 135 -19.51 -5.13 -9.03
CA LYS A 135 -20.65 -5.23 -8.09
C LYS A 135 -20.22 -5.00 -6.64
N GLY A 136 -18.97 -5.29 -6.33
CA GLY A 136 -18.35 -5.02 -5.05
C GLY A 136 -16.90 -5.45 -5.02
N ALA A 137 -16.18 -4.93 -4.04
CA ALA A 137 -14.78 -5.25 -3.78
C ALA A 137 -14.53 -5.43 -2.27
N ILE A 138 -13.59 -6.30 -1.94
CA ILE A 138 -13.06 -6.47 -0.58
C ILE A 138 -11.54 -6.46 -0.65
N VAL A 139 -10.93 -5.71 0.26
CA VAL A 139 -9.48 -5.62 0.41
C VAL A 139 -9.13 -5.95 1.85
N MET A 140 -8.17 -6.84 2.04
CA MET A 140 -7.60 -7.14 3.35
C MET A 140 -6.10 -6.91 3.30
N ILE A 141 -5.56 -6.25 4.30
CA ILE A 141 -4.12 -6.02 4.47
C ILE A 141 -3.67 -6.56 5.81
N GLU A 142 -2.58 -7.29 5.80
CA GLU A 142 -1.88 -7.78 6.98
C GLU A 142 -0.46 -7.26 6.94
N ALA A 143 -0.05 -6.54 7.98
CA ALA A 143 1.27 -5.93 8.02
C ALA A 143 1.91 -5.90 9.39
N GLU A 144 3.24 -5.98 9.39
CA GLU A 144 4.09 -5.69 10.54
C GLU A 144 4.54 -4.23 10.46
N HIS A 145 4.46 -3.53 11.59
CA HIS A 145 4.81 -2.12 11.72
C HIS A 145 6.11 -1.94 12.50
N MET A 146 7.16 -1.42 11.85
CA MET A 146 8.44 -1.15 12.51
C MET A 146 8.31 -0.15 13.67
N CYS A 147 7.36 0.77 13.61
CA CYS A 147 7.08 1.69 14.71
C CYS A 147 6.59 0.99 15.99
N MET A 148 6.05 -0.22 15.88
CA MET A 148 5.62 -1.05 17.01
C MET A 148 6.66 -2.11 17.40
N THR A 149 7.46 -2.60 16.45
CA THR A 149 8.35 -3.73 16.69
C THR A 149 9.73 -3.30 17.17
N MET A 150 10.36 -2.29 16.54
CA MET A 150 11.74 -1.91 16.83
C MET A 150 11.89 -0.87 17.95
N ARG A 151 10.84 -0.13 18.27
CA ARG A 151 10.82 0.95 19.26
C ARG A 151 9.48 1.00 20.01
N GLY A 152 9.33 1.93 20.97
CA GLY A 152 8.10 2.10 21.74
C GLY A 152 7.73 0.85 22.51
N ILE A 153 6.60 0.23 22.18
CA ILE A 153 6.08 -0.96 22.87
C ILE A 153 6.87 -2.24 22.60
N LYS A 154 7.69 -2.29 21.54
CA LYS A 154 8.60 -3.39 21.20
C LYS A 154 7.91 -4.76 21.16
N LYS A 155 6.97 -4.93 20.24
CA LYS A 155 6.22 -6.19 20.04
C LYS A 155 6.53 -6.80 18.67
N PRO A 156 7.72 -7.42 18.48
CA PRO A 156 8.05 -8.10 17.22
C PRO A 156 7.07 -9.26 16.98
N GLY A 157 6.74 -9.49 15.71
CA GLY A 157 5.81 -10.54 15.28
C GLY A 157 4.33 -10.18 15.46
N SER A 158 3.99 -9.01 16.03
CA SER A 158 2.60 -8.54 16.00
C SER A 158 2.23 -8.08 14.60
N GLN A 159 1.06 -8.50 14.13
CA GLN A 159 0.51 -8.09 12.85
C GLN A 159 -0.79 -7.31 13.04
N THR A 160 -0.95 -6.25 12.26
CA THR A 160 -2.20 -5.51 12.14
C THR A 160 -2.95 -6.02 10.92
N VAL A 161 -4.24 -6.32 11.08
CA VAL A 161 -5.12 -6.74 9.99
C VAL A 161 -6.19 -5.67 9.80
N THR A 162 -6.34 -5.18 8.58
CA THR A 162 -7.39 -4.23 8.20
C THR A 162 -8.18 -4.76 7.01
N ILE A 163 -9.49 -4.46 6.98
CA ILE A 163 -10.40 -4.91 5.94
C ILE A 163 -11.26 -3.73 5.50
N ALA A 164 -11.40 -3.57 4.19
CA ALA A 164 -12.35 -2.64 3.58
C ALA A 164 -13.31 -3.41 2.67
N ARG A 165 -14.61 -3.18 2.84
CA ARG A 165 -15.68 -3.76 2.04
C ARG A 165 -16.37 -2.66 1.25
N ARG A 166 -16.80 -2.98 0.02
CA ARG A 166 -17.57 -2.06 -0.83
C ARG A 166 -18.61 -2.84 -1.63
N GLY A 167 -19.74 -2.20 -1.90
CA GLY A 167 -20.81 -2.78 -2.70
C GLY A 167 -21.39 -4.06 -2.08
N VAL A 168 -21.55 -5.13 -2.85
CA VAL A 168 -22.18 -6.38 -2.37
C VAL A 168 -21.48 -7.02 -1.18
N PHE A 169 -20.19 -6.76 -0.94
CA PHE A 169 -19.50 -7.26 0.25
C PHE A 169 -19.90 -6.56 1.55
N GLU A 170 -20.59 -5.43 1.50
CA GLU A 170 -21.14 -4.76 2.68
C GLU A 170 -22.45 -5.37 3.14
N THR A 171 -23.18 -6.03 2.24
CA THR A 171 -24.55 -6.52 2.48
C THR A 171 -24.69 -8.03 2.45
N ASP A 172 -23.72 -8.74 1.88
CA ASP A 172 -23.75 -10.20 1.74
C ASP A 172 -22.60 -10.86 2.51
N PRO A 173 -22.87 -11.36 3.74
CA PRO A 173 -21.85 -12.00 4.57
C PRO A 173 -21.34 -13.34 3.98
N VAL A 174 -22.10 -13.97 3.07
CA VAL A 174 -21.67 -15.24 2.43
C VAL A 174 -20.50 -14.97 1.48
N LEU A 175 -20.49 -13.81 0.79
CA LEU A 175 -19.37 -13.42 -0.06
C LEU A 175 -18.11 -13.16 0.75
N GLU A 176 -18.25 -12.56 1.93
CA GLU A 176 -17.10 -12.34 2.83
C GLU A 176 -16.57 -13.69 3.37
N GLU A 177 -17.45 -14.60 3.79
CA GLU A 177 -17.05 -15.96 4.22
C GLU A 177 -16.33 -16.71 3.09
N ARG A 178 -16.84 -16.61 1.85
CA ARG A 178 -16.22 -17.21 0.66
C ARG A 178 -14.83 -16.64 0.41
N PHE A 179 -14.65 -15.32 0.58
CA PHE A 179 -13.35 -14.66 0.47
C PHE A 179 -12.35 -15.24 1.47
N PHE A 180 -12.68 -15.33 2.76
CA PHE A 180 -11.79 -15.89 3.77
C PHE A 180 -11.46 -17.37 3.50
N ARG A 181 -12.42 -18.16 3.10
CA ARG A 181 -12.21 -19.57 2.73
C ARG A 181 -11.23 -19.72 1.57
N MET A 182 -11.30 -18.84 0.54
CA MET A 182 -10.37 -18.84 -0.59
C MET A 182 -8.96 -18.36 -0.19
N LEU A 183 -8.82 -17.57 0.87
CA LEU A 183 -7.54 -17.26 1.48
C LEU A 183 -6.94 -18.43 2.29
N GLY A 184 -7.72 -19.45 2.59
CA GLY A 184 -7.31 -20.57 3.42
C GLY A 184 -7.48 -20.30 4.91
N ARG A 185 -8.49 -19.48 5.28
CA ARG A 185 -8.79 -19.06 6.66
C ARG A 185 -10.19 -19.45 7.07
#